data_8e0e86f095bcd36da07d5728542ed4f1
#
_entry.id   8e0e86f095bcd36da07d5728542ed4f1
#
_cell.length_a   1.000
_cell.length_b   1.000
_cell.length_c   1.000
_cell.angle_alpha   90.00
_cell.angle_beta   90.00
_cell.angle_gamma   90.00
#
_symmetry.space_group_name_H-M   'P 1'
#
loop_
_entity.id
_entity.type
_entity.pdbx_description
1 polymer ?
#
loop_
_entity_poly.entity_id
_entity_poly.type
_entity_poly.pdbx_seq_one_letter_code
_entity_poly.pdbx_strand_id
1 'polypeptide(L)'
;MEVKVEYDERYWYPDDGGAVWLAGYQLIDRETGRYLGRDAPELKQQRLYVVSVAGAGTHHADALATDAVKPGARLELRRDPDNPHDPNAIQVHPSDGGAQVGWVPRELAAELAPELDAGGPWSAVVLREQRRSPREPRHGLTMLIAPAEEIQLSVA
;
A
#
# COMPACT_ATOMS: atom_id res chain seq x y z
N MET A 1 -6.40 -19.44 4.28
CA MET A 1 -7.28 -18.63 3.40
C MET A 1 -6.51 -18.30 2.12
N GLU A 2 -7.12 -18.53 0.98
CA GLU A 2 -6.56 -18.12 -0.29
C GLU A 2 -7.14 -16.78 -0.71
N VAL A 3 -6.27 -15.83 -1.02
CA VAL A 3 -6.65 -14.51 -1.49
C VAL A 3 -6.27 -14.38 -2.96
N LYS A 4 -7.24 -14.03 -3.79
CA LYS A 4 -6.99 -13.67 -5.18
C LYS A 4 -7.14 -12.17 -5.36
N VAL A 5 -6.60 -11.65 -6.45
CA VAL A 5 -6.73 -10.24 -6.79
C VAL A 5 -7.47 -10.09 -8.11
N GLU A 6 -8.26 -9.04 -8.21
CA GLU A 6 -8.96 -8.66 -9.41
C GLU A 6 -8.70 -7.19 -9.69
N TYR A 7 -8.32 -6.85 -10.93
CA TYR A 7 -8.10 -5.46 -11.31
C TYR A 7 -9.43 -4.77 -11.56
N ASP A 8 -9.59 -3.57 -11.03
CA ASP A 8 -10.78 -2.76 -11.17
C ASP A 8 -10.41 -1.28 -11.32
N GLU A 9 -11.21 -0.55 -12.09
CA GLU A 9 -11.09 0.89 -12.24
C GLU A 9 -12.47 1.50 -12.05
N ARG A 10 -12.58 2.46 -11.13
CA ARG A 10 -13.87 3.07 -10.83
C ARG A 10 -13.73 4.44 -10.19
N TYR A 11 -14.77 5.27 -10.30
CA TYR A 11 -14.92 6.44 -9.46
C TYR A 11 -15.53 6.04 -8.12
N TRP A 12 -15.00 6.62 -7.08
CA TRP A 12 -15.57 6.55 -5.75
C TRP A 12 -15.97 7.95 -5.30
N TYR A 13 -17.10 8.05 -4.63
CA TYR A 13 -17.67 9.32 -4.19
C TYR A 13 -17.70 9.35 -2.66
N PRO A 14 -16.62 9.81 -2.01
CA PRO A 14 -16.63 9.98 -0.55
C PRO A 14 -17.61 11.09 -0.15
N ASP A 15 -18.13 11.01 1.08
CA ASP A 15 -19.22 11.87 1.54
C ASP A 15 -18.91 13.37 1.47
N ASP A 16 -17.66 13.78 1.59
CA ASP A 16 -17.26 15.17 1.76
C ASP A 16 -16.52 15.77 0.56
N GLY A 17 -16.52 15.13 -0.57
CA GLY A 17 -15.70 15.65 -1.65
C GLY A 17 -16.08 15.21 -3.03
N GLY A 18 -15.34 15.67 -3.99
CA GLY A 18 -15.48 15.27 -5.36
C GLY A 18 -15.13 13.80 -5.59
N ALA A 19 -15.36 13.32 -6.79
CA ALA A 19 -15.05 11.96 -7.17
C ALA A 19 -13.55 11.67 -7.07
N VAL A 20 -13.22 10.46 -6.66
CA VAL A 20 -11.85 9.93 -6.65
C VAL A 20 -11.80 8.77 -7.62
N TRP A 21 -10.85 8.78 -8.55
CA TRP A 21 -10.58 7.66 -9.45
C TRP A 21 -9.67 6.66 -8.74
N LEU A 22 -10.16 5.43 -8.60
CA LEU A 22 -9.42 4.33 -8.01
C LEU A 22 -9.10 3.31 -9.10
N ALA A 23 -7.85 2.93 -9.22
CA ALA A 23 -7.43 1.90 -10.15
C ALA A 23 -6.44 0.97 -9.47
N GLY A 24 -6.62 -0.34 -9.65
CA GLY A 24 -5.74 -1.34 -9.09
C GLY A 24 -6.45 -2.62 -8.70
N TYR A 25 -5.87 -3.33 -7.74
CA TYR A 25 -6.31 -4.67 -7.39
C TYR A 25 -7.20 -4.68 -6.16
N GLN A 26 -8.29 -5.43 -6.24
CA GLN A 26 -9.16 -5.76 -5.13
C GLN A 26 -8.76 -7.14 -4.60
N LEU A 27 -8.82 -7.30 -3.29
CA LEU A 27 -8.55 -8.59 -2.65
C LEU A 27 -9.87 -9.36 -2.49
N ILE A 28 -9.86 -10.62 -2.86
CA ILE A 28 -11.06 -11.47 -2.85
C ILE A 28 -10.72 -12.78 -2.15
N ASP A 29 -11.57 -13.20 -1.21
CA ASP A 29 -11.48 -14.52 -0.61
C ASP A 29 -11.91 -15.57 -1.65
N ARG A 30 -11.02 -16.50 -1.99
CA ARG A 30 -11.31 -17.51 -3.01
C ARG A 30 -12.44 -18.46 -2.62
N GLU A 31 -12.59 -18.72 -1.34
CA GLU A 31 -13.61 -19.68 -0.88
C GLU A 31 -15.02 -19.10 -0.94
N THR A 32 -15.16 -17.83 -0.56
CA THR A 32 -16.47 -17.19 -0.45
C THR A 32 -16.81 -16.26 -1.61
N GLY A 33 -15.82 -15.84 -2.39
CA GLY A 33 -15.97 -14.84 -3.44
C GLY A 33 -16.19 -13.42 -2.93
N ARG A 34 -16.06 -13.19 -1.61
CA ARG A 34 -16.27 -11.89 -1.00
C ARG A 34 -15.06 -10.98 -1.17
N TYR A 35 -15.31 -9.71 -1.46
CA TYR A 35 -14.28 -8.69 -1.42
C TYR A 35 -13.82 -8.44 0.02
N LEU A 36 -12.52 -8.35 0.21
CA LEU A 36 -11.92 -8.10 1.51
C LEU A 36 -11.49 -6.63 1.57
N GLY A 37 -12.21 -5.84 2.32
CA GLY A 37 -11.84 -4.45 2.60
C GLY A 37 -10.64 -4.38 3.56
N ARG A 38 -10.06 -3.19 3.67
CA ARG A 38 -8.86 -2.99 4.53
C ARG A 38 -9.06 -3.36 5.99
N ASP A 39 -10.30 -3.30 6.47
CA ASP A 39 -10.63 -3.62 7.86
C ASP A 39 -11.11 -5.06 8.05
N ALA A 40 -11.03 -5.89 7.02
CA ALA A 40 -11.46 -7.28 7.11
C ALA A 40 -10.59 -8.03 8.15
N PRO A 41 -11.21 -8.64 9.18
CA PRO A 41 -10.44 -9.33 10.21
C PRO A 41 -9.62 -10.50 9.68
N GLU A 42 -10.06 -11.12 8.58
CA GLU A 42 -9.35 -12.21 7.92
C GLU A 42 -7.96 -11.77 7.45
N LEU A 43 -7.85 -10.53 6.93
CA LEU A 43 -6.57 -9.99 6.49
C LEU A 43 -5.61 -9.79 7.68
N LYS A 44 -6.13 -9.25 8.76
CA LYS A 44 -5.34 -9.00 9.97
C LYS A 44 -4.82 -10.29 10.59
N GLN A 45 -5.64 -11.33 10.60
CA GLN A 45 -5.26 -12.66 11.10
C GLN A 45 -4.11 -13.27 10.29
N GLN A 46 -4.07 -12.98 8.98
CA GLN A 46 -3.01 -13.44 8.08
C GLN A 46 -1.81 -12.47 8.06
N ARG A 47 -1.85 -11.40 8.84
CA ARG A 47 -0.85 -10.32 8.86
C ARG A 47 -0.70 -9.63 7.51
N LEU A 48 -1.82 -9.51 6.79
CA LEU A 48 -1.92 -8.77 5.54
C LEU A 48 -2.48 -7.38 5.85
N TYR A 49 -1.69 -6.35 5.63
CA TYR A 49 -2.07 -4.97 5.96
C TYR A 49 -2.32 -4.18 4.68
N VAL A 50 -3.55 -3.71 4.52
CA VAL A 50 -3.93 -2.82 3.41
C VAL A 50 -4.03 -1.41 3.97
N VAL A 51 -3.07 -0.56 3.63
CA VAL A 51 -2.95 0.78 4.21
C VAL A 51 -2.58 1.80 3.14
N SER A 52 -2.93 3.06 3.38
CA SER A 52 -2.49 4.16 2.53
C SER A 52 -1.02 4.47 2.79
N VAL A 53 -0.29 4.87 1.75
CA VAL A 53 1.06 5.40 1.90
C VAL A 53 0.93 6.82 2.46
N ALA A 54 1.43 7.03 3.67
CA ALA A 54 1.31 8.32 4.36
C ALA A 54 2.24 9.37 3.73
N GLY A 55 1.76 10.61 3.60
CA GLY A 55 2.55 11.73 3.13
C GLY A 55 2.85 11.74 1.63
N ALA A 56 2.34 10.77 0.87
CA ALA A 56 2.66 10.63 -0.55
C ALA A 56 2.21 11.85 -1.36
N GLY A 57 0.97 12.24 -1.25
CA GLY A 57 0.41 13.35 -2.03
C GLY A 57 0.91 14.72 -1.60
N THR A 58 1.29 14.88 -0.32
CA THR A 58 1.73 16.16 0.24
C THR A 58 3.23 16.42 0.07
N HIS A 59 4.05 15.38 0.16
CA HIS A 59 5.51 15.55 0.20
C HIS A 59 6.27 14.84 -0.91
N HIS A 60 5.62 13.94 -1.64
CA HIS A 60 6.27 13.08 -2.61
C HIS A 60 5.54 13.00 -3.96
N ALA A 61 4.88 14.11 -4.36
CA ALA A 61 4.08 14.14 -5.57
C ALA A 61 4.87 13.74 -6.83
N ASP A 62 6.13 14.16 -6.93
CA ASP A 62 6.97 13.84 -8.08
C ASP A 62 7.26 12.34 -8.18
N ALA A 63 7.49 11.69 -7.04
CA ALA A 63 7.70 10.25 -6.99
C ALA A 63 6.44 9.47 -7.38
N LEU A 64 5.26 9.97 -6.99
CA LEU A 64 3.98 9.35 -7.37
C LEU A 64 3.72 9.38 -8.87
N ALA A 65 4.27 10.36 -9.58
CA ALA A 65 4.03 10.53 -11.01
C ALA A 65 4.77 9.50 -11.87
N THR A 66 5.66 8.69 -11.29
CA THR A 66 6.49 7.74 -12.04
C THR A 66 5.81 6.37 -12.18
N ASP A 67 6.19 5.62 -13.21
CA ASP A 67 5.70 4.26 -13.43
C ASP A 67 6.23 3.24 -12.41
N ALA A 68 7.22 3.63 -11.62
CA ALA A 68 7.79 2.80 -10.56
C ALA A 68 6.77 2.45 -9.47
N VAL A 69 5.66 3.19 -9.38
CA VAL A 69 4.62 2.99 -8.35
C VAL A 69 3.24 2.73 -8.94
N LYS A 70 3.18 2.25 -10.16
CA LYS A 70 1.90 1.78 -10.72
C LYS A 70 1.37 0.58 -9.95
N PRO A 71 0.05 0.30 -9.98
CA PRO A 71 -0.51 -0.89 -9.31
C PRO A 71 0.23 -2.17 -9.70
N GLY A 72 0.57 -2.98 -8.70
CA GLY A 72 1.36 -4.19 -8.86
C GLY A 72 2.87 -3.99 -8.69
N ALA A 73 3.36 -2.77 -8.65
CA ALA A 73 4.77 -2.50 -8.46
C ALA A 73 5.22 -2.86 -7.05
N ARG A 74 6.42 -3.43 -6.94
CA ARG A 74 7.02 -3.77 -5.65
C ARG A 74 7.55 -2.53 -4.95
N LEU A 75 7.38 -2.51 -3.63
CA LEU A 75 7.87 -1.45 -2.75
C LEU A 75 8.87 -2.03 -1.75
N GLU A 76 9.76 -1.18 -1.29
CA GLU A 76 10.73 -1.52 -0.25
C GLU A 76 10.45 -0.69 0.99
N LEU A 77 10.45 -1.35 2.15
CA LEU A 77 10.26 -0.72 3.45
C LEU A 77 11.65 -0.49 4.08
N ARG A 78 11.97 0.77 4.38
CA ARG A 78 13.25 1.14 4.97
C ARG A 78 13.06 1.82 6.31
N ARG A 79 13.71 1.27 7.33
CA ARG A 79 13.72 1.89 8.66
C ARG A 79 14.42 3.25 8.63
N ASP A 80 13.86 4.18 9.39
CA ASP A 80 14.43 5.50 9.62
C ASP A 80 14.45 5.78 11.14
N PRO A 81 15.36 5.10 11.88
CA PRO A 81 15.38 5.19 13.34
C PRO A 81 15.79 6.57 13.87
N ASP A 82 16.45 7.36 13.04
CA ASP A 82 16.90 8.71 13.41
C ASP A 82 15.88 9.79 13.02
N ASN A 83 14.68 9.40 12.61
CA ASN A 83 13.64 10.35 12.24
C ASN A 83 13.29 11.22 13.44
N PRO A 84 13.33 12.58 13.28
CA PRO A 84 13.11 13.49 14.42
C PRO A 84 11.67 13.49 14.94
N HIS A 85 10.72 12.99 14.15
CA HIS A 85 9.30 12.98 14.53
C HIS A 85 8.82 11.62 15.04
N ASP A 86 9.48 10.54 14.66
CA ASP A 86 9.05 9.19 15.03
C ASP A 86 10.22 8.19 14.92
N PRO A 87 10.73 7.66 16.05
CA PRO A 87 11.82 6.67 16.01
C PRO A 87 11.41 5.34 15.37
N ASN A 88 10.10 5.09 15.21
CA ASN A 88 9.59 3.89 14.54
C ASN A 88 9.33 4.12 13.05
N ALA A 89 9.68 5.27 12.49
CA ALA A 89 9.39 5.62 11.11
C ALA A 89 9.93 4.57 10.12
N ILE A 90 9.11 4.24 9.13
CA ILE A 90 9.45 3.33 8.05
C ILE A 90 9.15 4.04 6.73
N GLN A 91 10.19 4.27 5.94
CA GLN A 91 10.08 4.88 4.63
C GLN A 91 9.59 3.86 3.61
N VAL A 92 8.84 4.33 2.62
CA VAL A 92 8.38 3.51 1.50
C VAL A 92 9.07 3.99 0.23
N HIS A 93 9.78 3.07 -0.43
CA HIS A 93 10.50 3.34 -1.67
C HIS A 93 10.08 2.37 -2.76
N PRO A 94 10.16 2.76 -4.05
CA PRO A 94 10.06 1.78 -5.13
C PRO A 94 11.21 0.78 -5.05
N SER A 95 10.93 -0.50 -5.30
CA SER A 95 11.98 -1.54 -5.26
C SER A 95 13.02 -1.40 -6.37
N ASP A 96 12.71 -0.67 -7.42
CA ASP A 96 13.64 -0.45 -8.54
C ASP A 96 14.66 0.68 -8.28
N GLY A 97 14.68 1.23 -7.06
CA GLY A 97 15.64 2.26 -6.68
C GLY A 97 15.18 3.69 -6.90
N GLY A 98 13.90 3.91 -7.15
CA GLY A 98 13.34 5.25 -7.30
C GLY A 98 13.30 6.04 -5.99
N ALA A 99 12.86 7.29 -6.08
CA ALA A 99 12.74 8.18 -4.93
C ALA A 99 11.67 7.72 -3.94
N GLN A 100 11.85 8.04 -2.67
CA GLN A 100 10.89 7.77 -1.62
C GLN A 100 9.49 8.26 -2.01
N VAL A 101 8.47 7.44 -1.78
CA VAL A 101 7.08 7.80 -2.08
C VAL A 101 6.27 8.18 -0.85
N GLY A 102 6.74 7.89 0.32
CA GLY A 102 6.06 8.24 1.56
C GLY A 102 6.50 7.36 2.72
N TRP A 103 5.56 7.12 3.63
CA TRP A 103 5.80 6.46 4.90
C TRP A 103 4.72 5.41 5.17
N VAL A 104 5.07 4.39 5.94
CA VAL A 104 4.08 3.50 6.54
C VAL A 104 3.30 4.31 7.58
N PRO A 105 1.95 4.17 7.65
CA PRO A 105 1.18 4.85 8.68
C PRO A 105 1.75 4.61 10.08
N ARG A 106 1.78 5.64 10.89
CA ARG A 106 2.48 5.67 12.18
C ARG A 106 2.13 4.52 13.10
N GLU A 107 0.86 4.18 13.18
CA GLU A 107 0.37 3.11 14.06
C GLU A 107 0.90 1.75 13.63
N LEU A 108 0.88 1.47 12.33
CA LEU A 108 1.42 0.23 11.80
C LEU A 108 2.95 0.21 11.88
N ALA A 109 3.60 1.34 11.65
CA ALA A 109 5.05 1.46 11.78
C ALA A 109 5.51 1.07 13.19
N ALA A 110 4.78 1.48 14.22
CA ALA A 110 5.11 1.11 15.61
C ALA A 110 5.06 -0.41 15.83
N GLU A 111 4.18 -1.12 15.14
CA GLU A 111 4.10 -2.58 15.20
C GLU A 111 5.21 -3.27 14.41
N LEU A 112 5.53 -2.76 13.23
CA LEU A 112 6.46 -3.41 12.30
C LEU A 112 7.93 -3.06 12.56
N ALA A 113 8.22 -1.88 13.11
CA ALA A 113 9.60 -1.44 13.31
C ALA A 113 10.46 -2.43 14.09
N PRO A 114 10.02 -2.98 15.25
CA PRO A 114 10.81 -3.96 15.97
C PRO A 114 11.10 -5.23 15.15
N GLU A 115 10.14 -5.66 14.34
CA GLU A 115 10.29 -6.86 13.51
C GLU A 115 11.27 -6.63 12.37
N LEU A 116 11.22 -5.44 11.73
CA LEU A 116 12.19 -5.07 10.70
C LEU A 116 13.59 -4.95 11.28
N ASP A 117 13.72 -4.38 12.48
CA ASP A 117 15.02 -4.24 13.15
C ASP A 117 15.62 -5.60 13.52
N ALA A 118 14.77 -6.59 13.77
CA ALA A 118 15.18 -7.97 14.03
C ALA A 118 15.46 -8.77 12.75
N GLY A 119 15.33 -8.15 11.57
CA GLY A 119 15.59 -8.81 10.29
C GLY A 119 14.37 -9.55 9.72
N GLY A 120 13.18 -9.30 10.23
CA GLY A 120 11.95 -9.93 9.74
C GLY A 120 11.68 -9.59 8.28
N PRO A 121 11.29 -10.58 7.46
CA PRO A 121 11.09 -10.39 6.02
C PRO A 121 9.71 -9.81 5.71
N TRP A 122 9.58 -8.49 5.73
CA TRP A 122 8.38 -7.81 5.31
C TRP A 122 8.50 -7.29 3.89
N SER A 123 7.44 -7.42 3.11
CA SER A 123 7.36 -6.94 1.73
C SER A 123 6.14 -6.06 1.53
N ALA A 124 6.19 -5.24 0.50
CA ALA A 124 5.07 -4.37 0.15
C ALA A 124 4.90 -4.30 -1.36
N VAL A 125 3.68 -4.02 -1.79
CA VAL A 125 3.32 -3.86 -3.19
C VAL A 125 2.27 -2.77 -3.31
N VAL A 126 2.31 -2.00 -4.40
CA VAL A 126 1.25 -1.03 -4.71
C VAL A 126 -0.01 -1.81 -5.08
N LEU A 127 -1.05 -1.67 -4.29
CA LEU A 127 -2.32 -2.33 -4.54
C LEU A 127 -3.21 -1.50 -5.46
N ARG A 128 -3.41 -0.23 -5.11
CA ARG A 128 -4.26 0.68 -5.86
C ARG A 128 -3.68 2.09 -5.89
N GLU A 129 -4.04 2.84 -6.93
CA GLU A 129 -3.72 4.26 -7.03
C GLU A 129 -4.98 5.11 -6.93
N GLN A 130 -4.81 6.35 -6.46
CA GLN A 130 -5.88 7.34 -6.40
C GLN A 130 -5.53 8.54 -7.25
N ARG A 131 -6.51 9.00 -8.06
CA ARG A 131 -6.41 10.18 -8.92
C ARG A 131 -7.74 10.92 -8.87
N ARG A 132 -7.76 12.19 -9.25
CA ARG A 132 -9.03 12.92 -9.42
C ARG A 132 -9.79 12.41 -10.64
N SER A 133 -9.05 12.05 -11.68
CA SER A 133 -9.57 11.42 -12.89
C SER A 133 -8.45 10.60 -13.53
N PRO A 134 -8.76 9.71 -14.51
CA PRO A 134 -7.73 8.90 -15.16
C PRO A 134 -6.61 9.71 -15.83
N ARG A 135 -6.86 10.99 -16.15
CA ARG A 135 -5.89 11.87 -16.81
C ARG A 135 -5.06 12.70 -15.85
N GLU A 136 -5.44 12.74 -14.59
CA GLU A 136 -4.73 13.50 -13.56
C GLU A 136 -3.59 12.67 -12.98
N PRO A 137 -2.56 13.30 -12.40
CA PRO A 137 -1.50 12.56 -11.74
C PRO A 137 -2.02 11.87 -10.47
N ARG A 138 -1.33 10.82 -10.05
CA ARG A 138 -1.65 10.15 -8.79
C ARG A 138 -1.50 11.10 -7.62
N HIS A 139 -2.46 11.11 -6.72
CA HIS A 139 -2.36 11.87 -5.48
C HIS A 139 -2.28 10.98 -4.24
N GLY A 140 -2.39 9.68 -4.40
CA GLY A 140 -2.28 8.73 -3.30
C GLY A 140 -2.07 7.30 -3.79
N LEU A 141 -1.62 6.46 -2.87
CA LEU A 141 -1.42 5.03 -3.09
C LEU A 141 -1.96 4.26 -1.91
N THR A 142 -2.56 3.10 -2.19
CA THR A 142 -2.85 2.06 -1.21
C THR A 142 -1.86 0.94 -1.43
N MET A 143 -1.19 0.50 -0.37
CA MET A 143 -0.24 -0.61 -0.45
C MET A 143 -0.72 -1.81 0.36
N LEU A 144 -0.25 -2.99 -0.04
CA LEU A 144 -0.39 -4.22 0.72
C LEU A 144 0.97 -4.55 1.31
N ILE A 145 1.01 -4.68 2.64
CA ILE A 145 2.21 -5.10 3.38
C ILE A 145 1.95 -6.49 3.95
N ALA A 146 2.88 -7.40 3.75
CA ALA A 146 2.76 -8.77 4.22
C ALA A 146 4.14 -9.37 4.50
N PRO A 147 4.21 -10.48 5.25
CA PRO A 147 5.44 -11.26 5.32
C PRO A 147 5.90 -11.64 3.90
N ALA A 148 7.19 -11.56 3.63
CA ALA A 148 7.74 -11.65 2.27
C ALA A 148 7.29 -12.87 1.49
N GLU A 149 7.06 -13.97 2.19
CA GLU A 149 6.70 -15.25 1.59
C GLU A 149 5.22 -15.34 1.17
N GLU A 150 4.39 -14.39 1.61
CA GLU A 150 2.95 -14.48 1.42
C GLU A 150 2.39 -13.50 0.38
N ILE A 151 3.22 -12.60 -0.14
CA ILE A 151 2.76 -11.72 -1.21
C ILE A 151 2.89 -12.42 -2.56
N GLN A 152 1.93 -13.26 -2.86
CA GLN A 152 1.73 -13.77 -4.20
C GLN A 152 0.39 -13.24 -4.70
N LEU A 153 0.46 -12.22 -5.54
CA LEU A 153 -0.73 -11.71 -6.20
C LEU A 153 -1.04 -12.64 -7.37
N SER A 154 -2.02 -13.50 -7.19
CA SER A 154 -2.51 -14.34 -8.29
C SER A 154 -3.70 -13.63 -8.94
N VAL A 155 -3.56 -13.29 -10.20
CA VAL A 155 -4.62 -12.66 -11.00
C VAL A 155 -5.77 -13.64 -11.18
N ALA A 156 -6.95 -13.16 -10.92
CA ALA A 156 -8.16 -13.96 -11.10
C ALA A 156 -8.47 -14.14 -12.58
#